data_e4bc10c74cfebb83e05bdb77fefd2315
#
_entry.id   e4bc10c74cfebb83e05bdb77fefd2315
#
_cell.length_a   1.000
_cell.length_b   1.000
_cell.length_c   1.000
_cell.angle_alpha   90.00
_cell.angle_beta   90.00
_cell.angle_gamma   90.00
#
_symmetry.space_group_name_H-M   'P 1'
#
loop_
_entity.id
_entity.type
_entity.pdbx_description
1 polymer ?
#
loop_
_entity_poly.entity_id
_entity_poly.type
_entity_poly.pdbx_seq_one_letter_code
_entity_poly.pdbx_strand_id
1 'polypeptide(L)'
;MLSNTNLNSFRSLIYRSGWLYNAVTRRLYDQDTKFFTIASIIGTGPKRILDLPCGTGYLMRFLHPDIEYEGVDLNHRFLKRIKAKELRKRNIKLKRIIIQRKNIFDFQNYMGEKKDVIVLCDILHHVYPKHIDLINIAKKIANKIISCEPYVVKPTEISARDKLFKIIIFLGKYLPKSLFKIVDFLFLDNDGINTYHQRSRWNLDQKTLKQFYKTMGFTNIQKIMDEYIAICEY
;
A
#
# COMPACT_ATOMS: atom_id res chain seq x y z
N MET A 1 7.10 -17.71 -13.57
CA MET A 1 5.74 -17.62 -14.17
C MET A 1 4.73 -17.94 -13.07
N LEU A 2 4.05 -16.95 -12.50
CA LEU A 2 2.86 -17.20 -11.68
C LEU A 2 1.75 -17.45 -12.69
N SER A 3 1.32 -18.71 -12.80
CA SER A 3 0.20 -19.12 -13.63
C SER A 3 -1.01 -18.21 -13.36
N ASN A 4 -1.83 -18.00 -14.37
CA ASN A 4 -3.15 -17.36 -14.33
C ASN A 4 -4.13 -18.12 -13.40
N THR A 5 -3.74 -18.32 -12.15
CA THR A 5 -4.62 -18.88 -11.14
C THR A 5 -5.72 -17.87 -10.84
N ASN A 6 -6.94 -18.34 -10.89
CA ASN A 6 -8.19 -17.64 -10.60
C ASN A 6 -8.08 -16.72 -9.37
N LEU A 7 -7.54 -15.52 -9.56
CA LEU A 7 -7.34 -14.47 -8.56
C LEU A 7 -8.65 -13.96 -7.94
N ASN A 8 -9.79 -14.55 -8.29
CA ASN A 8 -11.11 -14.00 -7.93
C ASN A 8 -11.81 -14.70 -6.76
N SER A 9 -11.36 -15.88 -6.31
CA SER A 9 -12.21 -16.72 -5.45
C SER A 9 -12.04 -16.48 -3.94
N PHE A 10 -10.96 -15.88 -3.45
CA PHE A 10 -10.66 -15.83 -2.01
C PHE A 10 -10.29 -14.47 -1.43
N ARG A 11 -10.68 -13.37 -2.07
CA ARG A 11 -10.46 -12.02 -1.51
C ARG A 11 -11.45 -11.72 -0.40
N SER A 12 -11.00 -11.01 0.64
CA SER A 12 -11.90 -10.50 1.69
C SER A 12 -12.98 -9.60 1.08
N LEU A 13 -14.11 -9.47 1.75
CA LEU A 13 -15.21 -8.62 1.31
C LEU A 13 -14.78 -7.18 1.10
N ILE A 14 -13.84 -6.69 1.90
CA ILE A 14 -13.26 -5.35 1.81
C ILE A 14 -12.56 -5.17 0.45
N TYR A 15 -11.77 -6.15 0.02
CA TYR A 15 -11.06 -6.11 -1.27
C TYR A 15 -11.97 -6.37 -2.49
N ARG A 16 -13.22 -6.79 -2.27
CA ARG A 16 -14.20 -6.95 -3.36
C ARG A 16 -14.88 -5.65 -3.77
N SER A 17 -14.80 -4.60 -2.94
CA SER A 17 -15.41 -3.31 -3.21
C SER A 17 -14.50 -2.17 -2.84
N GLY A 18 -14.01 -1.41 -3.82
CA GLY A 18 -13.20 -0.20 -3.56
C GLY A 18 -13.93 0.87 -2.74
N TRP A 19 -15.26 0.88 -2.73
CA TRP A 19 -16.03 1.77 -1.85
C TRP A 19 -15.95 1.28 -0.39
N LEU A 20 -16.20 0.00 -0.15
CA LEU A 20 -16.14 -0.58 1.18
C LEU A 20 -14.72 -0.48 1.74
N TYR A 21 -13.71 -0.77 0.92
CA TYR A 21 -12.30 -0.58 1.27
C TYR A 21 -12.05 0.85 1.78
N ASN A 22 -12.40 1.86 0.99
CA ASN A 22 -12.20 3.25 1.39
C ASN A 22 -13.02 3.66 2.64
N ALA A 23 -14.24 3.13 2.80
CA ALA A 23 -15.08 3.45 3.95
C ALA A 23 -14.51 2.86 5.25
N VAL A 24 -13.99 1.62 5.19
CA VAL A 24 -13.39 0.92 6.33
C VAL A 24 -12.03 1.52 6.66
N THR A 25 -11.15 1.68 5.67
CA THR A 25 -9.79 2.18 5.90
C THR A 25 -9.79 3.62 6.38
N ARG A 26 -10.72 4.49 5.93
CA ARG A 26 -10.88 5.85 6.47
C ARG A 26 -11.31 5.91 7.92
N ARG A 27 -12.04 4.89 8.41
CA ARG A 27 -12.47 4.82 9.82
C ARG A 27 -11.40 4.25 10.73
N LEU A 28 -10.60 3.33 10.19
CA LEU A 28 -9.56 2.63 10.94
C LEU A 28 -8.23 3.37 10.92
N TYR A 29 -7.94 4.07 9.82
CA TYR A 29 -6.67 4.75 9.59
C TYR A 29 -6.93 6.19 9.12
N ASP A 30 -6.12 7.13 9.57
CA ASP A 30 -6.13 8.50 9.06
C ASP A 30 -5.40 8.55 7.71
N GLN A 31 -6.09 8.07 6.68
CA GLN A 31 -5.56 8.04 5.32
C GLN A 31 -5.29 9.43 4.75
N ASP A 32 -6.07 10.44 5.16
CA ASP A 32 -5.87 11.80 4.69
C ASP A 32 -4.50 12.33 5.15
N THR A 33 -4.16 12.19 6.43
CA THR A 33 -2.84 12.57 6.96
C THR A 33 -1.71 11.77 6.30
N LYS A 34 -1.87 10.46 6.13
CA LYS A 34 -0.89 9.58 5.48
C LYS A 34 -0.56 10.04 4.06
N PHE A 35 -1.57 10.13 3.21
CA PHE A 35 -1.37 10.46 1.80
C PHE A 35 -1.03 11.93 1.57
N PHE A 36 -1.49 12.83 2.43
CA PHE A 36 -1.04 14.22 2.44
C PHE A 36 0.46 14.32 2.76
N THR A 37 0.94 13.56 3.75
CA THR A 37 2.36 13.51 4.10
C THR A 37 3.20 12.96 2.94
N ILE A 38 2.77 11.86 2.31
CA ILE A 38 3.44 11.30 1.13
C ILE A 38 3.48 12.33 -0.01
N ALA A 39 2.37 13.00 -0.28
CA ALA A 39 2.31 14.04 -1.32
C ALA A 39 3.22 15.25 -1.00
N SER A 40 3.31 15.64 0.28
CA SER A 40 4.22 16.70 0.72
C SER A 40 5.69 16.33 0.50
N ILE A 41 6.07 15.06 0.71
CA ILE A 41 7.42 14.54 0.44
C ILE A 41 7.70 14.51 -1.07
N ILE A 42 6.70 14.19 -1.89
CA ILE A 42 6.80 14.28 -3.35
C ILE A 42 7.05 15.72 -3.77
N GLY A 43 6.37 16.66 -3.13
CA GLY A 43 6.49 18.10 -3.36
C GLY A 43 5.73 18.58 -4.59
N THR A 44 5.96 19.85 -4.94
CA THR A 44 5.33 20.55 -6.07
C THR A 44 6.15 20.46 -7.35
N GLY A 45 5.56 20.93 -8.46
CA GLY A 45 6.19 21.01 -9.77
C GLY A 45 6.08 19.74 -10.61
N PRO A 46 6.56 19.81 -11.86
CA PRO A 46 6.41 18.71 -12.81
C PRO A 46 7.25 17.50 -12.42
N LYS A 47 6.62 16.36 -12.20
CA LYS A 47 7.24 15.08 -11.86
C LYS A 47 6.45 13.93 -12.45
N ARG A 48 7.14 12.85 -12.79
CA ARG A 48 6.55 11.57 -13.20
C ARG A 48 6.56 10.62 -12.02
N ILE A 49 5.37 10.25 -11.55
CA ILE A 49 5.20 9.40 -10.37
C ILE A 49 4.65 8.06 -10.78
N LEU A 50 5.20 6.99 -10.21
CA LEU A 50 4.67 5.64 -10.29
C LEU A 50 4.19 5.19 -8.90
N ASP A 51 2.89 4.91 -8.77
CA ASP A 51 2.23 4.48 -7.53
C ASP A 51 1.96 2.97 -7.59
N LEU A 52 2.62 2.19 -6.75
CA LEU A 52 2.65 0.72 -6.75
C LEU A 52 2.42 0.14 -5.34
N PRO A 53 1.26 -0.39 -5.01
CA PRO A 53 0.00 -0.41 -5.77
C PRO A 53 -0.77 0.90 -5.57
N CYS A 54 -1.47 1.34 -6.59
CA CYS A 54 -2.22 2.60 -6.50
C CYS A 54 -3.58 2.45 -5.79
N GLY A 55 -4.04 1.25 -5.53
CA GLY A 55 -5.31 0.98 -4.91
C GLY A 55 -6.48 1.68 -5.63
N THR A 56 -7.22 2.50 -4.90
CA THR A 56 -8.34 3.30 -5.43
C THR A 56 -7.91 4.69 -5.90
N GLY A 57 -6.60 4.94 -6.03
CA GLY A 57 -6.04 6.23 -6.44
C GLY A 57 -6.18 7.32 -5.38
N TYR A 58 -6.06 6.95 -4.11
CA TYR A 58 -6.29 7.90 -3.01
C TYR A 58 -5.23 9.01 -2.97
N LEU A 59 -3.98 8.67 -3.25
CA LEU A 59 -2.84 9.60 -3.31
C LEU A 59 -3.09 10.78 -4.27
N MET A 60 -3.72 10.54 -5.43
CA MET A 60 -3.98 11.58 -6.44
C MET A 60 -4.73 12.82 -5.91
N ARG A 61 -5.45 12.69 -4.80
CA ARG A 61 -6.21 13.80 -4.19
C ARG A 61 -5.34 14.90 -3.63
N PHE A 62 -4.10 14.59 -3.31
CA PHE A 62 -3.16 15.46 -2.61
C PHE A 62 -2.00 15.91 -3.50
N LEU A 63 -1.88 15.35 -4.71
CA LEU A 63 -0.79 15.65 -5.63
C LEU A 63 -0.99 17.00 -6.31
N HIS A 64 0.14 17.67 -6.61
CA HIS A 64 0.14 18.92 -7.37
C HIS A 64 -0.34 18.72 -8.81
N PRO A 65 -1.07 19.69 -9.40
CA PRO A 65 -1.63 19.56 -10.76
C PRO A 65 -0.61 19.26 -11.87
N ASP A 66 0.63 19.71 -11.74
CA ASP A 66 1.68 19.52 -12.76
C ASP A 66 2.25 18.09 -12.80
N ILE A 67 1.78 17.20 -11.92
CA ILE A 67 2.27 15.84 -11.82
C ILE A 67 1.69 14.96 -12.92
N GLU A 68 2.54 14.15 -13.53
CA GLU A 68 2.17 13.01 -14.36
C GLU A 68 2.13 11.75 -13.48
N TYR A 69 0.94 11.21 -13.30
CA TYR A 69 0.68 10.09 -12.41
C TYR A 69 0.47 8.80 -13.21
N GLU A 70 1.22 7.79 -12.87
CA GLU A 70 0.99 6.41 -13.31
C GLU A 70 0.65 5.54 -12.10
N GLY A 71 -0.55 4.96 -12.10
CA GLY A 71 -1.00 4.05 -11.05
C GLY A 71 -1.13 2.62 -11.57
N VAL A 72 -0.56 1.69 -10.83
CA VAL A 72 -0.63 0.27 -11.15
C VAL A 72 -1.21 -0.52 -10.00
N ASP A 73 -2.18 -1.37 -10.30
CA ASP A 73 -2.76 -2.28 -9.33
C ASP A 73 -3.25 -3.56 -10.02
N LEU A 74 -3.22 -4.67 -9.31
CA LEU A 74 -3.75 -5.94 -9.80
C LEU A 74 -5.28 -6.03 -9.62
N ASN A 75 -5.83 -5.27 -8.66
CA ASN A 75 -7.24 -5.30 -8.33
C ASN A 75 -8.08 -4.41 -9.28
N HIS A 76 -8.61 -5.01 -10.34
CA HIS A 76 -9.44 -4.29 -11.32
C HIS A 76 -10.65 -3.56 -10.71
N ARG A 77 -11.16 -4.01 -9.55
CA ARG A 77 -12.30 -3.36 -8.87
C ARG A 77 -11.89 -2.05 -8.22
N PHE A 78 -10.64 -1.95 -7.73
CA PHE A 78 -10.08 -0.69 -7.27
C PHE A 78 -9.88 0.26 -8.44
N LEU A 79 -9.28 -0.21 -9.53
CA LEU A 79 -9.04 0.61 -10.73
C LEU A 79 -10.34 1.11 -11.37
N LYS A 80 -11.44 0.35 -11.30
CA LYS A 80 -12.76 0.83 -11.74
C LYS A 80 -13.24 2.10 -11.03
N ARG A 81 -12.72 2.38 -9.82
CA ARG A 81 -13.02 3.61 -9.07
C ARG A 81 -12.25 4.82 -9.62
N ILE A 82 -11.19 4.60 -10.39
CA ILE A 82 -10.35 5.65 -10.98
C ILE A 82 -10.86 5.98 -12.40
N LYS A 83 -12.17 6.13 -12.57
CA LYS A 83 -12.77 6.57 -13.83
C LYS A 83 -12.83 8.09 -13.91
N ALA A 84 -12.83 8.63 -15.11
CA ALA A 84 -12.88 10.08 -15.34
C ALA A 84 -14.01 10.79 -14.57
N LYS A 85 -15.20 10.16 -14.45
CA LYS A 85 -16.33 10.68 -13.66
C LYS A 85 -15.98 10.80 -12.17
N GLU A 86 -15.33 9.80 -11.60
CA GLU A 86 -14.94 9.79 -10.18
C GLU A 86 -13.78 10.77 -9.91
N LEU A 87 -12.83 10.89 -10.83
CA LEU A 87 -11.76 11.88 -10.74
C LEU A 87 -12.33 13.31 -10.74
N ARG A 88 -13.31 13.60 -11.60
CA ARG A 88 -14.02 14.88 -11.61
C ARG A 88 -14.76 15.16 -10.32
N LYS A 89 -15.49 14.18 -9.77
CA LYS A 89 -16.16 14.31 -8.47
C LYS A 89 -15.21 14.61 -7.31
N ARG A 90 -13.97 14.10 -7.40
CA ARG A 90 -12.93 14.33 -6.39
C ARG A 90 -12.12 15.59 -6.65
N ASN A 91 -12.44 16.35 -7.69
CA ASN A 91 -11.71 17.55 -8.14
C ASN A 91 -10.21 17.28 -8.39
N ILE A 92 -9.87 16.09 -8.92
CA ILE A 92 -8.50 15.70 -9.24
C ILE A 92 -8.12 16.32 -10.60
N LYS A 93 -7.10 17.18 -10.59
CA LYS A 93 -6.59 17.89 -11.76
C LYS A 93 -5.09 17.63 -11.88
N LEU A 94 -4.71 16.49 -12.44
CA LEU A 94 -3.31 16.18 -12.73
C LEU A 94 -3.03 16.37 -14.22
N LYS A 95 -1.79 16.70 -14.57
CA LYS A 95 -1.34 16.92 -15.95
C LYS A 95 -1.60 15.70 -16.83
N ARG A 96 -1.31 14.52 -16.31
CA ARG A 96 -1.55 13.23 -16.97
C ARG A 96 -1.89 12.15 -15.94
N ILE A 97 -2.82 11.27 -16.28
CA ILE A 97 -3.18 10.12 -15.45
C ILE A 97 -3.19 8.86 -16.33
N ILE A 98 -2.34 7.91 -16.00
CA ILE A 98 -2.29 6.57 -16.62
C ILE A 98 -2.61 5.56 -15.53
N ILE A 99 -3.59 4.69 -15.78
CA ILE A 99 -3.98 3.63 -14.83
C ILE A 99 -3.90 2.29 -15.55
N GLN A 100 -3.13 1.38 -14.98
CA GLN A 100 -2.85 0.09 -15.59
C GLN A 100 -3.15 -1.06 -14.63
N ARG A 101 -3.76 -2.11 -15.17
CA ARG A 101 -3.89 -3.37 -14.44
C ARG A 101 -2.70 -4.27 -14.78
N LYS A 102 -1.71 -4.28 -13.89
CA LYS A 102 -0.50 -5.10 -14.06
C LYS A 102 -0.09 -5.72 -12.73
N ASN A 103 0.68 -6.80 -12.83
CA ASN A 103 1.40 -7.30 -11.66
C ASN A 103 2.54 -6.34 -11.34
N ILE A 104 2.67 -5.95 -10.09
CA ILE A 104 3.75 -5.05 -9.63
C ILE A 104 5.16 -5.62 -9.86
N PHE A 105 5.30 -6.93 -10.03
CA PHE A 105 6.55 -7.59 -10.39
C PHE A 105 6.81 -7.66 -11.91
N ASP A 106 5.91 -7.14 -12.74
CA ASP A 106 6.09 -7.12 -14.19
C ASP A 106 6.88 -5.87 -14.61
N PHE A 107 8.13 -5.83 -14.17
CA PHE A 107 9.00 -4.67 -14.32
C PHE A 107 9.57 -4.47 -15.72
N GLN A 108 9.58 -5.49 -16.55
CA GLN A 108 10.01 -5.34 -17.94
C GLN A 108 9.19 -4.28 -18.67
N ASN A 109 7.94 -4.10 -18.25
CA ASN A 109 7.05 -3.06 -18.78
C ASN A 109 7.32 -1.65 -18.25
N TYR A 110 8.20 -1.50 -17.24
CA TYR A 110 8.54 -0.21 -16.62
C TYR A 110 9.95 0.26 -16.97
N MET A 111 10.80 -0.61 -17.51
CA MET A 111 12.22 -0.36 -17.75
C MET A 111 12.51 0.70 -18.81
N GLY A 112 11.54 1.09 -19.64
CA GLY A 112 11.73 2.09 -20.71
C GLY A 112 11.71 3.54 -20.25
N GLU A 113 11.14 3.85 -19.08
CA GLU A 113 10.95 5.23 -18.63
C GLU A 113 11.33 5.41 -17.17
N LYS A 114 12.44 6.12 -16.94
CA LYS A 114 12.84 6.50 -15.58
C LYS A 114 11.79 7.41 -14.96
N LYS A 115 11.37 7.12 -13.73
CA LYS A 115 10.41 7.92 -12.95
C LYS A 115 11.17 8.85 -12.01
N ASP A 116 10.56 9.98 -11.66
CA ASP A 116 11.13 10.84 -10.65
C ASP A 116 10.90 10.26 -9.26
N VAL A 117 9.69 9.71 -9.03
CA VAL A 117 9.30 9.11 -7.74
C VAL A 117 8.54 7.80 -7.94
N ILE A 118 8.88 6.78 -7.15
CA ILE A 118 8.04 5.59 -6.93
C ILE A 118 7.48 5.63 -5.51
N VAL A 119 6.19 5.38 -5.39
CA VAL A 119 5.51 5.20 -4.10
C VAL A 119 5.18 3.73 -3.89
N LEU A 120 5.67 3.16 -2.79
CA LEU A 120 5.41 1.80 -2.32
C LEU A 120 4.66 1.91 -0.99
N CYS A 121 3.33 1.94 -1.04
CA CYS A 121 2.50 2.13 0.14
C CYS A 121 1.65 0.89 0.40
N ASP A 122 1.75 0.32 1.62
CA ASP A 122 1.04 -0.88 2.06
C ASP A 122 1.23 -2.06 1.10
N ILE A 123 2.47 -2.32 0.67
CA ILE A 123 2.74 -3.38 -0.30
C ILE A 123 3.82 -4.36 0.12
N LEU A 124 4.86 -3.91 0.85
CA LEU A 124 6.00 -4.77 1.14
C LEU A 124 5.58 -5.98 1.98
N HIS A 125 4.68 -5.78 2.92
CA HIS A 125 4.13 -6.87 3.74
C HIS A 125 3.26 -7.85 2.93
N HIS A 126 2.58 -7.39 1.87
CA HIS A 126 1.80 -8.24 0.98
C HIS A 126 2.68 -9.11 0.07
N VAL A 127 3.86 -8.64 -0.30
CA VAL A 127 4.74 -9.34 -1.25
C VAL A 127 5.88 -10.11 -0.58
N TYR A 128 5.92 -10.14 0.76
CA TYR A 128 6.91 -10.91 1.50
C TYR A 128 6.92 -12.40 1.04
N PRO A 129 8.08 -13.03 0.78
CA PRO A 129 9.46 -12.56 1.01
C PRO A 129 10.09 -11.81 -0.17
N LYS A 130 9.37 -11.53 -1.25
CA LYS A 130 9.90 -10.85 -2.46
C LYS A 130 9.95 -9.31 -2.34
N HIS A 131 9.70 -8.75 -1.16
CA HIS A 131 9.72 -7.32 -0.93
C HIS A 131 11.08 -6.66 -1.20
N ILE A 132 12.19 -7.40 -0.98
CA ILE A 132 13.55 -6.94 -1.30
C ILE A 132 13.73 -6.80 -2.82
N ASP A 133 13.24 -7.77 -3.59
CA ASP A 133 13.30 -7.73 -5.06
C ASP A 133 12.52 -6.52 -5.59
N LEU A 134 11.34 -6.24 -5.01
CA LEU A 134 10.52 -5.08 -5.38
C LEU A 134 11.28 -3.76 -5.17
N ILE A 135 11.90 -3.57 -3.99
CA ILE A 135 12.70 -2.39 -3.69
C ILE A 135 13.88 -2.27 -4.64
N ASN A 136 14.64 -3.36 -4.86
CA ASN A 136 15.81 -3.34 -5.74
C ASN A 136 15.46 -3.00 -7.18
N ILE A 137 14.28 -3.38 -7.64
CA ILE A 137 13.82 -3.03 -8.96
C ILE A 137 13.34 -1.58 -9.02
N ALA A 138 12.61 -1.12 -7.99
CA ALA A 138 12.23 0.28 -7.88
C ALA A 138 13.45 1.22 -7.95
N LYS A 139 14.58 0.82 -7.33
CA LYS A 139 15.86 1.55 -7.37
C LYS A 139 16.43 1.74 -8.79
N LYS A 140 16.17 0.79 -9.68
CA LYS A 140 16.67 0.85 -11.06
C LYS A 140 15.88 1.81 -11.95
N ILE A 141 14.62 2.06 -11.61
CA ILE A 141 13.68 2.80 -12.47
C ILE A 141 13.22 4.14 -11.90
N ALA A 142 13.67 4.52 -10.70
CA ALA A 142 13.33 5.82 -10.10
C ALA A 142 14.52 6.52 -9.46
N ASN A 143 14.43 7.85 -9.35
CA ASN A 143 15.41 8.68 -8.63
C ASN A 143 15.12 8.73 -7.13
N LYS A 144 13.84 8.61 -6.76
CA LYS A 144 13.36 8.63 -5.37
C LYS A 144 12.36 7.52 -5.15
N ILE A 145 12.48 6.82 -4.02
CA ILE A 145 11.50 5.85 -3.55
C ILE A 145 10.94 6.33 -2.23
N ILE A 146 9.62 6.34 -2.12
CA ILE A 146 8.89 6.57 -0.87
C ILE A 146 8.18 5.27 -0.52
N SER A 147 8.52 4.67 0.61
CA SER A 147 7.86 3.48 1.12
C SER A 147 7.10 3.83 2.40
N CYS A 148 5.89 3.32 2.56
CA CYS A 148 5.09 3.47 3.78
C CYS A 148 4.51 2.12 4.17
N GLU A 149 4.93 1.59 5.34
CA GLU A 149 4.53 0.27 5.79
C GLU A 149 4.17 0.26 7.28
N PRO A 150 3.20 -0.57 7.67
CA PRO A 150 2.85 -0.76 9.07
C PRO A 150 3.92 -1.59 9.79
N TYR A 151 4.12 -1.29 11.06
CA TYR A 151 4.88 -2.14 11.97
C TYR A 151 3.93 -2.89 12.92
N VAL A 152 4.40 -4.01 13.44
CA VAL A 152 3.62 -4.78 14.42
C VAL A 152 3.61 -4.04 15.76
N VAL A 153 2.44 -3.59 16.17
CA VAL A 153 2.22 -2.92 17.47
C VAL A 153 2.05 -3.97 18.56
N LYS A 154 2.83 -3.87 19.62
CA LYS A 154 2.67 -4.76 20.78
C LYS A 154 1.34 -4.44 21.49
N PRO A 155 0.63 -5.45 22.04
CA PRO A 155 -0.65 -5.22 22.72
C PRO A 155 -0.58 -4.18 23.86
N THR A 156 0.60 -4.00 24.46
CA THR A 156 0.85 -3.01 25.53
C THR A 156 0.93 -1.56 25.03
N GLU A 157 1.14 -1.33 23.74
CA GLU A 157 1.34 -0.01 23.12
C GLU A 157 0.07 0.52 22.45
N ILE A 158 -1.02 -0.27 22.43
CA ILE A 158 -2.24 0.08 21.73
C ILE A 158 -3.03 1.15 22.50
N SER A 159 -3.33 2.27 21.87
CA SER A 159 -4.10 3.39 22.43
C SER A 159 -5.53 3.01 22.84
N ALA A 160 -6.12 3.75 23.80
CA ALA A 160 -7.50 3.53 24.23
C ALA A 160 -8.54 3.75 23.12
N ARG A 161 -8.22 4.54 22.06
CA ARG A 161 -9.07 4.72 20.87
C ARG A 161 -9.28 3.43 20.06
N ASP A 162 -8.35 2.48 20.16
CA ASP A 162 -8.37 1.24 19.39
C ASP A 162 -9.04 0.06 20.12
N LYS A 163 -9.95 0.34 21.06
CA LYS A 163 -10.62 -0.70 21.84
C LYS A 163 -11.28 -1.78 20.98
N LEU A 164 -11.90 -1.41 19.86
CA LEU A 164 -12.53 -2.36 18.95
C LEU A 164 -11.48 -3.24 18.25
N PHE A 165 -10.37 -2.66 17.83
CA PHE A 165 -9.26 -3.38 17.21
C PHE A 165 -8.55 -4.28 18.23
N LYS A 166 -8.41 -3.83 19.49
CA LYS A 166 -7.93 -4.67 20.61
C LYS A 166 -8.82 -5.88 20.83
N ILE A 167 -10.14 -5.70 20.79
CA ILE A 167 -11.08 -6.80 20.94
C ILE A 167 -10.94 -7.80 19.79
N ILE A 168 -10.78 -7.33 18.55
CA ILE A 168 -10.60 -8.20 17.38
C ILE A 168 -9.26 -8.95 17.44
N ILE A 169 -8.16 -8.29 17.82
CA ILE A 169 -6.84 -8.93 18.00
C ILE A 169 -6.86 -9.89 19.20
N PHE A 170 -7.48 -9.50 20.32
CA PHE A 170 -7.61 -10.34 21.50
C PHE A 170 -8.45 -11.58 21.20
N LEU A 171 -9.60 -11.42 20.58
CA LEU A 171 -10.43 -12.53 20.13
C LEU A 171 -9.69 -13.40 19.11
N GLY A 172 -8.93 -12.80 18.19
CA GLY A 172 -8.12 -13.52 17.21
C GLY A 172 -7.05 -14.41 17.83
N LYS A 173 -6.49 -14.01 18.99
CA LYS A 173 -5.50 -14.79 19.73
C LYS A 173 -6.08 -16.07 20.40
N TYR A 174 -7.36 -16.03 20.72
CA TYR A 174 -8.09 -17.15 21.38
C TYR A 174 -9.01 -17.90 20.42
N LEU A 175 -9.20 -17.41 19.20
CA LEU A 175 -10.01 -18.09 18.19
C LEU A 175 -9.28 -19.32 17.65
N PRO A 176 -9.96 -20.47 17.49
CA PRO A 176 -9.43 -21.59 16.74
C PRO A 176 -8.92 -21.13 15.36
N LYS A 177 -7.81 -21.70 14.88
CA LYS A 177 -7.19 -21.34 13.59
C LYS A 177 -8.18 -21.34 12.41
N SER A 178 -9.20 -22.19 12.46
CA SER A 178 -10.28 -22.25 11.48
C SER A 178 -11.17 -21.01 11.51
N LEU A 179 -11.53 -20.53 12.71
CA LEU A 179 -12.36 -19.34 12.89
C LEU A 179 -11.58 -18.06 12.53
N PHE A 180 -10.29 -18.04 12.87
CA PHE A 180 -9.42 -16.91 12.49
C PHE A 180 -9.32 -16.76 10.96
N LYS A 181 -9.27 -17.86 10.21
CA LYS A 181 -9.32 -17.82 8.73
C LYS A 181 -10.61 -17.20 8.20
N ILE A 182 -11.74 -17.41 8.88
CA ILE A 182 -13.02 -16.79 8.52
C ILE A 182 -12.98 -15.29 8.80
N VAL A 183 -12.44 -14.87 9.95
CA VAL A 183 -12.28 -13.45 10.29
C VAL A 183 -11.30 -12.77 9.33
N ASP A 184 -10.19 -13.42 9.00
CA ASP A 184 -9.23 -12.95 7.98
C ASP A 184 -9.91 -12.79 6.61
N PHE A 185 -10.71 -13.75 6.22
CA PHE A 185 -11.47 -13.70 4.97
C PHE A 185 -12.53 -12.59 4.95
N LEU A 186 -13.23 -12.36 6.06
CA LEU A 186 -14.33 -11.40 6.11
C LEU A 186 -13.87 -9.96 6.33
N PHE A 187 -12.86 -9.75 7.18
CA PHE A 187 -12.56 -8.43 7.76
C PHE A 187 -11.10 -8.02 7.70
N LEU A 188 -10.17 -8.94 7.43
CA LEU A 188 -8.75 -8.64 7.43
C LEU A 188 -8.19 -8.51 6.01
N ASP A 189 -6.89 -8.46 5.93
CA ASP A 189 -6.06 -8.04 4.81
C ASP A 189 -5.84 -9.12 3.73
N ASN A 190 -6.88 -9.94 3.45
CA ASN A 190 -6.79 -10.97 2.43
C ASN A 190 -6.99 -10.39 1.03
N ASP A 191 -5.90 -10.06 0.37
CA ASP A 191 -5.86 -9.55 -1.01
C ASP A 191 -6.13 -10.62 -2.08
N GLY A 192 -6.15 -11.91 -1.70
CA GLY A 192 -6.32 -13.05 -2.59
C GLY A 192 -5.06 -13.41 -3.37
N ILE A 193 -3.89 -12.83 -3.04
CA ILE A 193 -2.59 -13.08 -3.68
C ILE A 193 -1.74 -13.97 -2.77
N ASN A 194 -1.63 -13.58 -1.51
CA ASN A 194 -0.81 -14.27 -0.53
C ASN A 194 -1.65 -15.03 0.49
N THR A 195 -1.19 -16.21 0.87
CA THR A 195 -1.81 -16.97 1.95
C THR A 195 -1.64 -16.24 3.28
N TYR A 196 -2.55 -16.47 4.23
CA TYR A 196 -2.42 -15.97 5.60
C TYR A 196 -1.04 -16.27 6.20
N HIS A 197 -0.50 -17.47 5.96
CA HIS A 197 0.81 -17.89 6.45
C HIS A 197 1.96 -17.05 5.86
N GLN A 198 1.89 -16.64 4.60
CA GLN A 198 2.89 -15.76 3.99
C GLN A 198 2.82 -14.34 4.57
N ARG A 199 1.62 -13.78 4.70
CA ARG A 199 1.41 -12.44 5.26
C ARG A 199 1.78 -12.36 6.73
N SER A 200 1.50 -13.41 7.52
CA SER A 200 1.86 -13.48 8.95
C SER A 200 3.36 -13.56 9.23
N ARG A 201 4.19 -13.77 8.19
CA ARG A 201 5.66 -13.70 8.31
C ARG A 201 6.18 -12.27 8.37
N TRP A 202 5.41 -11.28 7.93
CA TRP A 202 5.74 -9.89 8.17
C TRP A 202 5.51 -9.60 9.65
N ASN A 203 6.58 -9.68 10.43
CA ASN A 203 6.54 -9.50 11.89
C ASN A 203 7.61 -8.48 12.31
N LEU A 204 7.64 -7.35 11.63
CA LEU A 204 8.59 -6.28 11.90
C LEU A 204 7.99 -5.30 12.91
N ASP A 205 8.59 -5.26 14.10
CA ASP A 205 8.28 -4.21 15.07
C ASP A 205 8.94 -2.88 14.67
N GLN A 206 8.76 -1.83 15.47
CA GLN A 206 9.31 -0.50 15.18
C GLN A 206 10.83 -0.51 14.94
N LYS A 207 11.57 -1.26 15.74
CA LYS A 207 13.03 -1.32 15.67
C LYS A 207 13.49 -2.07 14.42
N THR A 208 12.92 -3.24 14.19
CA THR A 208 13.27 -4.11 13.06
C THR A 208 12.85 -3.52 11.72
N LEU A 209 11.69 -2.85 11.63
CA LEU A 209 11.28 -2.15 10.41
C LEU A 209 12.22 -0.98 10.08
N LYS A 210 12.59 -0.18 11.08
CA LYS A 210 13.60 0.88 10.86
C LYS A 210 14.93 0.33 10.40
N GLN A 211 15.40 -0.78 11.03
CA GLN A 211 16.64 -1.41 10.64
C GLN A 211 16.56 -1.97 9.21
N PHE A 212 15.48 -2.61 8.85
CA PHE A 212 15.20 -3.07 7.50
C PHE A 212 15.31 -1.91 6.48
N TYR A 213 14.64 -0.79 6.73
CA TYR A 213 14.73 0.36 5.85
C TYR A 213 16.15 0.89 5.70
N LYS A 214 16.90 1.00 6.80
CA LYS A 214 18.33 1.41 6.76
C LYS A 214 19.18 0.45 5.93
N THR A 215 19.01 -0.86 6.13
CA THR A 215 19.71 -1.91 5.35
C THR A 215 19.38 -1.81 3.86
N MET A 216 18.14 -1.43 3.55
CA MET A 216 17.70 -1.20 2.18
C MET A 216 18.08 0.20 1.65
N GLY A 217 18.91 0.98 2.35
CA GLY A 217 19.43 2.28 1.89
C GLY A 217 18.45 3.44 2.02
N PHE A 218 17.37 3.29 2.79
CA PHE A 218 16.50 4.43 3.12
C PHE A 218 17.16 5.27 4.22
N THR A 219 17.30 6.57 3.96
CA THR A 219 18.03 7.49 4.84
C THR A 219 17.12 8.34 5.72
N ASN A 220 15.96 8.71 5.22
CA ASN A 220 14.98 9.50 5.96
C ASN A 220 13.79 8.60 6.33
N ILE A 221 13.67 8.32 7.64
CA ILE A 221 12.64 7.40 8.19
C ILE A 221 11.87 8.14 9.27
N GLN A 222 10.60 8.42 9.02
CA GLN A 222 9.73 9.13 9.94
C GLN A 222 8.51 8.27 10.31
N LYS A 223 8.10 8.38 11.58
CA LYS A 223 6.89 7.71 12.05
C LYS A 223 5.66 8.54 11.69
N ILE A 224 4.63 7.86 11.20
CA ILE A 224 3.29 8.40 11.00
C ILE A 224 2.29 7.38 11.56
N MET A 225 1.57 7.75 12.62
CA MET A 225 0.66 6.83 13.31
C MET A 225 1.34 5.47 13.64
N ASP A 226 0.80 4.37 13.14
CA ASP A 226 1.32 3.00 13.33
C ASP A 226 2.14 2.49 12.13
N GLU A 227 2.73 3.43 11.37
CA GLU A 227 3.51 3.16 10.16
C GLU A 227 4.82 3.94 10.16
N TYR A 228 5.73 3.55 9.29
CA TYR A 228 6.92 4.33 8.95
C TYR A 228 6.91 4.70 7.48
N ILE A 229 7.07 6.01 7.21
CA ILE A 229 7.43 6.50 5.89
C ILE A 229 8.96 6.52 5.82
N ALA A 230 9.50 5.90 4.79
CA ALA A 230 10.93 5.85 4.54
C ALA A 230 11.24 6.34 3.11
N ILE A 231 12.29 7.12 2.95
CA ILE A 231 12.68 7.77 1.70
C ILE A 231 14.09 7.33 1.34
N CYS A 232 14.26 6.92 0.08
CA CYS A 232 15.54 6.63 -0.53
C CYS A 232 15.69 7.48 -1.79
N GLU A 233 16.79 8.24 -1.91
CA GLU A 233 17.13 9.10 -3.05
C GLU A 233 18.49 8.71 -3.61
N TYR A 234 18.67 8.81 -4.95
CA TYR A 234 19.87 8.44 -5.69
C TYR A 234 20.39 9.60 -6.53
#